data_867b3355757e8ff0996f24887f89569f
#
_entry.id   867b3355757e8ff0996f24887f89569f
#
_cell.length_a   1.000
_cell.length_b   1.000
_cell.length_c   1.000
_cell.angle_alpha   90.00
_cell.angle_beta   90.00
_cell.angle_gamma   90.00
#
_symmetry.space_group_name_H-M   'P 1'
#
loop_
_entity.id
_entity.type
_entity.pdbx_description
1 polymer ?
#
loop_
_entity_poly.entity_id
_entity_poly.type
_entity_poly.pdbx_seq_one_letter_code
_entity_poly.pdbx_strand_id
1 'polypeptide(L)'
;MPLTKNPADRLQKIIARENAAKEARVAAETRRVAQQTERQDAEARAQSDWVIVRPQLEKVVAELNDQLKETGIALELKASRVPATANRLEDIEVTLSRDGRVVTAQRLGLKINRDGLIRATIMVNPQPETEQAPFYVQDPHCTEKFREAVLTFLEAATSV
;
A
#
# COMPACT_ATOMS: atom_id res chain seq x y z
N MET A 1 36.08 54.18 -8.27
CA MET A 1 37.21 53.41 -7.86
C MET A 1 36.74 52.14 -7.18
N PRO A 2 37.00 51.00 -7.71
CA PRO A 2 36.72 49.78 -6.97
C PRO A 2 37.67 49.72 -5.78
N LEU A 3 37.10 49.78 -4.64
CA LEU A 3 37.85 49.56 -3.41
C LEU A 3 38.27 48.09 -3.41
N THR A 4 39.55 47.85 -3.46
CA THR A 4 40.10 46.55 -3.18
C THR A 4 39.71 46.19 -1.76
N LYS A 5 38.78 45.29 -1.62
CA LYS A 5 38.40 44.78 -0.31
C LYS A 5 39.63 44.22 0.38
N ASN A 6 39.80 44.57 1.64
CA ASN A 6 40.85 44.02 2.46
C ASN A 6 40.89 42.50 2.35
N PRO A 7 42.06 41.88 2.11
CA PRO A 7 42.19 40.42 2.05
C PRO A 7 41.61 39.69 3.27
N ALA A 8 41.69 40.28 4.46
CA ALA A 8 41.11 39.72 5.68
C ALA A 8 39.57 39.63 5.60
N ASP A 9 38.93 40.70 5.08
CA ASP A 9 37.46 40.71 4.89
C ASP A 9 37.01 39.71 3.84
N ARG A 10 37.79 39.58 2.78
CA ARG A 10 37.52 38.58 1.73
C ARG A 10 37.61 37.17 2.28
N LEU A 11 38.61 36.88 3.09
CA LEU A 11 38.78 35.58 3.72
C LEU A 11 37.66 35.28 4.71
N GLN A 12 37.25 36.25 5.51
CA GLN A 12 36.12 36.10 6.44
C GLN A 12 34.82 35.76 5.71
N LYS A 13 34.56 36.38 4.56
CA LYS A 13 33.40 36.08 3.74
C LYS A 13 33.45 34.66 3.18
N ILE A 14 34.62 34.22 2.75
CA ILE A 14 34.82 32.85 2.26
C ILE A 14 34.55 31.84 3.38
N ILE A 15 35.12 32.10 4.57
CA ILE A 15 34.92 31.23 5.74
C ILE A 15 33.43 31.19 6.13
N ALA A 16 32.78 32.35 6.16
CA ALA A 16 31.34 32.41 6.48
C ALA A 16 30.49 31.62 5.47
N ARG A 17 30.79 31.71 4.17
CA ARG A 17 30.12 30.94 3.12
C ARG A 17 30.35 29.46 3.28
N GLU A 18 31.57 29.04 3.53
CA GLU A 18 31.93 27.64 3.73
C GLU A 18 31.27 27.06 4.98
N ASN A 19 31.24 27.82 6.07
CA ASN A 19 30.58 27.41 7.29
C ASN A 19 29.06 27.28 7.08
N ALA A 20 28.45 28.25 6.40
CA ALA A 20 27.02 28.19 6.06
C ALA A 20 26.70 27.02 5.15
N ALA A 21 27.55 26.76 4.16
CA ALA A 21 27.39 25.62 3.27
C ALA A 21 27.52 24.27 4.01
N LYS A 22 28.48 24.20 4.93
CA LYS A 22 28.68 23.01 5.78
C LYS A 22 27.47 22.76 6.69
N GLU A 23 26.98 23.82 7.34
CA GLU A 23 25.79 23.74 8.20
C GLU A 23 24.57 23.32 7.40
N ALA A 24 24.38 23.85 6.19
CA ALA A 24 23.30 23.46 5.30
C ALA A 24 23.39 22.00 4.89
N ARG A 25 24.60 21.51 4.59
CA ARG A 25 24.81 20.08 4.27
C ARG A 25 24.51 19.17 5.45
N VAL A 26 24.96 19.55 6.65
CA VAL A 26 24.68 18.78 7.87
C VAL A 26 23.19 18.77 8.17
N ALA A 27 22.51 19.91 8.05
CA ALA A 27 21.06 20.00 8.27
C ALA A 27 20.29 19.17 7.24
N ALA A 28 20.70 19.18 5.97
CA ALA A 28 20.09 18.37 4.92
C ALA A 28 20.28 16.87 5.17
N GLU A 29 21.49 16.47 5.58
CA GLU A 29 21.80 15.07 5.91
C GLU A 29 21.00 14.62 7.14
N THR A 30 20.91 15.43 8.17
CA THR A 30 20.11 15.13 9.37
C THR A 30 18.64 14.95 9.01
N ARG A 31 18.08 15.81 8.16
CA ARG A 31 16.71 15.67 7.68
C ARG A 31 16.52 14.40 6.87
N ARG A 32 17.45 14.09 5.99
CA ARG A 32 17.40 12.87 5.16
C ARG A 32 17.41 11.62 6.03
N VAL A 33 18.27 11.55 7.03
CA VAL A 33 18.35 10.42 7.95
C VAL A 33 17.07 10.31 8.78
N ALA A 34 16.55 11.44 9.29
CA ALA A 34 15.30 11.45 10.05
C ALA A 34 14.11 10.97 9.21
N GLN A 35 14.00 11.43 7.96
CA GLN A 35 12.95 10.99 7.04
C GLN A 35 13.06 9.50 6.72
N GLN A 36 14.29 9.01 6.51
CA GLN A 36 14.52 7.59 6.24
C GLN A 36 14.14 6.73 7.43
N THR A 37 14.50 7.14 8.65
CA THR A 37 14.15 6.45 9.88
C THR A 37 12.63 6.43 10.08
N GLU A 38 11.97 7.56 9.90
CA GLU A 38 10.51 7.66 9.98
C GLU A 38 9.81 6.73 8.98
N ARG A 39 10.31 6.71 7.76
CA ARG A 39 9.79 5.80 6.72
C ARG A 39 9.97 4.34 7.09
N GLN A 40 11.14 3.95 7.58
CA GLN A 40 11.42 2.59 8.02
C GLN A 40 10.53 2.18 9.20
N ASP A 41 10.32 3.08 10.16
CA ASP A 41 9.43 2.85 11.30
C ASP A 41 7.98 2.68 10.87
N ALA A 42 7.53 3.51 9.91
CA ALA A 42 6.19 3.41 9.36
C ALA A 42 5.99 2.09 8.60
N GLU A 43 6.98 1.66 7.82
CA GLU A 43 6.94 0.39 7.10
C GLU A 43 6.92 -0.80 8.07
N ALA A 44 7.71 -0.75 9.14
CA ALA A 44 7.73 -1.79 10.17
C ALA A 44 6.38 -1.90 10.90
N ARG A 45 5.76 -0.76 11.21
CA ARG A 45 4.43 -0.73 11.83
C ARG A 45 3.37 -1.28 10.88
N ALA A 46 3.41 -0.90 9.61
CA ALA A 46 2.48 -1.41 8.61
C ALA A 46 2.59 -2.92 8.45
N GLN A 47 3.80 -3.46 8.45
CA GLN A 47 4.04 -4.90 8.39
C GLN A 47 3.47 -5.61 9.63
N SER A 48 3.68 -5.06 10.81
CA SER A 48 3.14 -5.62 12.06
C SER A 48 1.61 -5.59 12.06
N ASP A 49 1.02 -4.49 11.62
CA ASP A 49 -0.44 -4.35 11.51
C ASP A 49 -1.00 -5.32 10.47
N TRP A 50 -0.29 -5.53 9.37
CA TRP A 50 -0.72 -6.46 8.33
C TRP A 50 -0.76 -7.90 8.83
N VAL A 51 0.21 -8.32 9.63
CA VAL A 51 0.21 -9.66 10.27
C VAL A 51 -1.04 -9.87 11.11
N ILE A 52 -1.56 -8.82 11.74
CA ILE A 52 -2.78 -8.86 12.55
C ILE A 52 -4.04 -8.83 11.68
N VAL A 53 -4.04 -7.99 10.66
CA VAL A 53 -5.22 -7.74 9.81
C VAL A 53 -5.49 -8.90 8.84
N ARG A 54 -4.43 -9.50 8.28
CA ARG A 54 -4.58 -10.56 7.28
C ARG A 54 -5.50 -11.72 7.69
N PRO A 55 -5.38 -12.28 8.91
CA PRO A 55 -6.32 -13.31 9.37
C PRO A 55 -7.77 -12.82 9.47
N GLN A 56 -7.98 -11.55 9.74
CA GLN A 56 -9.31 -10.95 9.76
C GLN A 56 -9.94 -10.90 8.37
N LEU A 57 -9.13 -10.67 7.33
CA LEU A 57 -9.60 -10.73 5.94
C LEU A 57 -9.99 -12.14 5.54
N GLU A 58 -9.21 -13.13 5.93
CA GLU A 58 -9.54 -14.54 5.71
C GLU A 58 -10.86 -14.90 6.40
N LYS A 59 -11.08 -14.38 7.60
CA LYS A 59 -12.32 -14.58 8.36
C LYS A 59 -13.53 -13.96 7.65
N VAL A 60 -13.36 -12.77 7.07
CA VAL A 60 -14.44 -12.13 6.28
C VAL A 60 -14.83 -13.02 5.10
N VAL A 61 -13.86 -13.56 4.37
CA VAL A 61 -14.13 -14.47 3.25
C VAL A 61 -14.85 -15.73 3.73
N ALA A 62 -14.42 -16.29 4.85
CA ALA A 62 -15.07 -17.47 5.43
C ALA A 62 -16.52 -17.19 5.85
N GLU A 63 -16.78 -16.04 6.46
CA GLU A 63 -18.13 -15.61 6.85
C GLU A 63 -19.05 -15.44 5.63
N LEU A 64 -18.54 -14.82 4.56
CA LEU A 64 -19.27 -14.64 3.32
C LEU A 64 -19.55 -15.99 2.64
N ASN A 65 -18.58 -16.89 2.63
CA ASN A 65 -18.77 -18.24 2.09
C ASN A 65 -19.85 -19.00 2.85
N ASP A 66 -19.91 -18.85 4.17
CA ASP A 66 -20.96 -19.48 4.97
C ASP A 66 -22.36 -18.98 4.59
N GLN A 67 -22.48 -17.69 4.30
CA GLN A 67 -23.74 -17.09 3.84
C GLN A 67 -24.08 -17.47 2.39
N LEU A 68 -23.07 -17.74 1.56
CA LEU A 68 -23.24 -18.05 0.14
C LEU A 68 -23.35 -19.55 -0.16
N LYS A 69 -23.17 -20.42 0.81
CA LYS A 69 -23.03 -21.88 0.59
C LYS A 69 -24.18 -22.52 -0.18
N GLU A 70 -25.39 -21.99 -0.05
CA GLU A 70 -26.55 -22.54 -0.76
C GLU A 70 -26.72 -22.03 -2.18
N THR A 71 -25.95 -21.00 -2.55
CA THR A 71 -26.01 -20.40 -3.89
C THR A 71 -25.11 -21.09 -4.91
N GLY A 72 -24.22 -21.97 -4.46
CA GLY A 72 -23.18 -22.57 -5.31
C GLY A 72 -21.98 -21.65 -5.54
N ILE A 73 -22.01 -20.43 -5.01
CA ILE A 73 -20.91 -19.45 -5.14
C ILE A 73 -19.97 -19.60 -3.95
N ALA A 74 -18.68 -19.64 -4.22
CA ALA A 74 -17.65 -19.65 -3.20
C ALA A 74 -16.52 -18.69 -3.57
N LEU A 75 -15.94 -18.09 -2.54
CA LEU A 75 -14.79 -17.20 -2.67
C LEU A 75 -13.55 -17.91 -2.13
N GLU A 76 -12.42 -17.69 -2.77
CA GLU A 76 -11.13 -18.16 -2.31
C GLU A 76 -10.13 -17.03 -2.28
N LEU A 77 -9.46 -16.87 -1.14
CA LEU A 77 -8.41 -15.90 -0.96
C LEU A 77 -7.06 -16.58 -1.16
N LYS A 78 -6.29 -16.11 -2.13
CA LYS A 78 -4.96 -16.66 -2.46
C LYS A 78 -3.91 -15.58 -2.38
N ALA A 79 -2.78 -15.90 -1.77
CA ALA A 79 -1.60 -15.06 -1.85
C ALA A 79 -0.96 -15.20 -3.22
N SER A 80 -0.71 -14.08 -3.87
CA SER A 80 0.04 -14.03 -5.12
C SER A 80 1.51 -13.81 -4.83
N ARG A 81 2.36 -14.36 -5.70
CA ARG A 81 3.81 -14.17 -5.58
C ARG A 81 4.17 -12.73 -5.88
N VAL A 82 4.77 -12.05 -4.89
CA VAL A 82 5.25 -10.68 -5.05
C VAL A 82 6.66 -10.71 -5.61
N PRO A 83 6.95 -9.98 -6.72
CA PRO A 83 8.32 -9.83 -7.21
C PRO A 83 9.22 -9.18 -6.16
N ALA A 84 10.47 -9.64 -6.05
CA ALA A 84 11.43 -9.11 -5.07
C ALA A 84 11.68 -7.61 -5.22
N THR A 85 11.50 -7.06 -6.41
CA THR A 85 11.65 -5.64 -6.71
C THR A 85 10.41 -4.80 -6.41
N ALA A 86 9.28 -5.45 -6.10
CA ALA A 86 8.04 -4.74 -5.81
C ALA A 86 8.08 -4.11 -4.43
N ASN A 87 7.56 -2.87 -4.33
CA ASN A 87 7.46 -2.14 -3.07
C ASN A 87 6.16 -2.51 -2.34
N ARG A 88 5.94 -3.82 -2.13
CA ARG A 88 4.72 -4.37 -1.56
C ARG A 88 5.02 -5.38 -0.47
N LEU A 89 4.14 -5.44 0.53
CA LEU A 89 4.17 -6.48 1.57
C LEU A 89 3.59 -7.78 1.03
N GLU A 90 2.49 -7.70 0.30
CA GLU A 90 1.80 -8.87 -0.22
C GLU A 90 0.88 -8.48 -1.37
N ASP A 91 0.65 -9.41 -2.27
CA ASP A 91 -0.44 -9.36 -3.24
C ASP A 91 -1.41 -10.50 -2.92
N ILE A 92 -2.69 -10.16 -2.85
CA ILE A 92 -3.75 -11.13 -2.58
C ILE A 92 -4.75 -11.07 -3.72
N GLU A 93 -5.28 -12.22 -4.05
CA GLU A 93 -6.32 -12.36 -5.06
C GLU A 93 -7.51 -13.10 -4.44
N VAL A 94 -8.71 -12.53 -4.59
CA VAL A 94 -9.96 -13.20 -4.25
C VAL A 94 -10.60 -13.66 -5.54
N THR A 95 -10.75 -14.96 -5.67
CA THR A 95 -11.37 -15.58 -6.85
C THR A 95 -12.76 -16.09 -6.51
N LEU A 96 -13.59 -16.20 -7.52
CA LEU A 96 -14.95 -16.69 -7.39
C LEU A 96 -15.07 -18.03 -8.10
N SER A 97 -15.76 -19.00 -7.47
CA SER A 97 -16.14 -20.24 -8.10
C SER A 97 -17.67 -20.39 -8.11
N ARG A 98 -18.19 -21.05 -9.13
CA ARG A 98 -19.59 -21.42 -9.25
C ARG A 98 -19.71 -22.93 -9.41
N ASP A 99 -20.44 -23.56 -8.50
CA ASP A 99 -20.64 -25.01 -8.50
C ASP A 99 -19.33 -25.81 -8.60
N GLY A 100 -18.32 -25.35 -7.83
CA GLY A 100 -17.01 -25.96 -7.76
C GLY A 100 -16.04 -25.60 -8.89
N ARG A 101 -16.45 -24.76 -9.85
CA ARG A 101 -15.60 -24.32 -10.96
C ARG A 101 -15.15 -22.89 -10.80
N VAL A 102 -13.84 -22.66 -10.83
CA VAL A 102 -13.27 -21.30 -10.74
C VAL A 102 -13.63 -20.51 -12.00
N VAL A 103 -14.16 -19.31 -11.79
CA VAL A 103 -14.43 -18.36 -12.87
C VAL A 103 -13.20 -17.49 -13.06
N THR A 104 -12.32 -17.88 -13.97
CA THR A 104 -11.00 -17.25 -14.15
C THR A 104 -11.05 -15.79 -14.61
N ALA A 105 -12.17 -15.40 -15.24
CA ALA A 105 -12.36 -14.05 -15.75
C ALA A 105 -12.82 -13.05 -14.67
N GLN A 106 -13.03 -13.52 -13.44
CA GLN A 106 -13.57 -12.70 -12.35
C GLN A 106 -12.67 -12.81 -11.12
N ARG A 107 -12.12 -11.68 -10.70
CA ARG A 107 -11.24 -11.64 -9.53
C ARG A 107 -11.18 -10.24 -8.91
N LEU A 108 -10.92 -10.22 -7.62
CA LEU A 108 -10.59 -9.02 -6.87
C LEU A 108 -9.10 -9.10 -6.52
N GLY A 109 -8.33 -8.15 -6.99
CA GLY A 109 -6.90 -8.06 -6.66
C GLY A 109 -6.66 -7.06 -5.55
N LEU A 110 -5.85 -7.41 -4.57
CA LEU A 110 -5.42 -6.54 -3.48
C LEU A 110 -3.91 -6.42 -3.51
N LYS A 111 -3.41 -5.21 -3.60
CA LYS A 111 -1.99 -4.88 -3.50
C LYS A 111 -1.73 -4.15 -2.20
N ILE A 112 -0.97 -4.74 -1.32
CA ILE A 112 -0.64 -4.18 -0.02
C ILE A 112 0.78 -3.61 -0.11
N ASN A 113 0.88 -2.28 -0.10
CA ASN A 113 2.15 -1.58 -0.16
C ASN A 113 2.87 -1.63 1.18
N ARG A 114 4.16 -1.38 1.17
CA ARG A 114 4.98 -1.38 2.41
C ARG A 114 4.58 -0.32 3.41
N ASP A 115 4.00 0.79 2.94
CA ASP A 115 3.47 1.85 3.80
C ASP A 115 2.10 1.51 4.41
N GLY A 116 1.53 0.37 4.04
CA GLY A 116 0.23 -0.11 4.52
C GLY A 116 -0.95 0.27 3.64
N LEU A 117 -0.72 0.97 2.53
CA LEU A 117 -1.80 1.30 1.60
C LEU A 117 -2.26 0.05 0.84
N ILE A 118 -3.54 -0.23 0.89
CA ILE A 118 -4.19 -1.33 0.17
C ILE A 118 -4.92 -0.76 -1.04
N ARG A 119 -4.57 -1.26 -2.22
CA ARG A 119 -5.27 -0.96 -3.47
C ARG A 119 -6.07 -2.18 -3.91
N ALA A 120 -7.36 -2.00 -4.05
CA ALA A 120 -8.28 -3.05 -4.48
C ALA A 120 -8.74 -2.79 -5.91
N THR A 121 -8.58 -3.79 -6.77
CA THR A 121 -8.96 -3.72 -8.17
C THR A 121 -9.91 -4.86 -8.50
N ILE A 122 -11.06 -4.54 -9.10
CA ILE A 122 -12.08 -5.50 -9.49
C ILE A 122 -11.97 -5.75 -10.99
N MET A 123 -11.81 -7.02 -11.35
CA MET A 123 -11.80 -7.49 -12.73
C MET A 123 -12.97 -8.44 -12.93
N VAL A 124 -13.94 -8.03 -13.74
CA VAL A 124 -15.12 -8.82 -14.12
C VAL A 124 -15.31 -8.66 -15.61
N ASN A 125 -14.76 -9.59 -16.40
CA ASN A 125 -14.92 -9.55 -17.86
C ASN A 125 -16.39 -9.78 -18.24
N PRO A 126 -16.91 -9.10 -19.27
CA PRO A 126 -16.23 -8.22 -20.23
C PRO A 126 -16.10 -6.75 -19.78
N GLN A 127 -16.47 -6.43 -18.55
CA GLN A 127 -16.41 -5.07 -18.05
C GLN A 127 -14.95 -4.61 -17.85
N PRO A 128 -14.66 -3.30 -17.98
CA PRO A 128 -13.33 -2.79 -17.71
C PRO A 128 -12.98 -2.92 -16.23
N GLU A 129 -11.68 -3.04 -15.97
CA GLU A 129 -11.11 -3.07 -14.63
C GLU A 129 -11.51 -1.82 -13.84
N THR A 130 -11.97 -2.01 -12.60
CA THR A 130 -12.39 -0.92 -11.73
C THR A 130 -11.52 -0.88 -10.48
N GLU A 131 -10.98 0.29 -10.16
CA GLU A 131 -10.23 0.49 -8.92
C GLU A 131 -11.16 1.02 -7.85
N GLN A 132 -11.12 0.38 -6.66
CA GLN A 132 -11.86 0.84 -5.50
C GLN A 132 -11.08 1.93 -4.77
N ALA A 133 -11.75 2.72 -3.92
CA ALA A 133 -11.08 3.69 -3.08
C ALA A 133 -10.03 2.98 -2.19
N PRO A 134 -8.76 3.44 -2.20
CA PRO A 134 -7.73 2.80 -1.40
C PRO A 134 -7.95 3.04 0.10
N PHE A 135 -7.46 2.13 0.91
CA PHE A 135 -7.54 2.23 2.37
C PHE A 135 -6.25 1.70 2.99
N TYR A 136 -6.03 2.02 4.26
CA TYR A 136 -4.80 1.65 4.95
C TYR A 136 -5.01 0.47 5.89
N VAL A 137 -3.97 -0.34 6.05
CA VAL A 137 -3.92 -1.43 7.04
C VAL A 137 -4.15 -0.88 8.45
N GLN A 138 -3.66 0.32 8.73
CA GLN A 138 -3.77 1.00 10.02
C GLN A 138 -5.17 1.59 10.29
N ASP A 139 -6.03 1.64 9.28
CA ASP A 139 -7.40 2.13 9.45
C ASP A 139 -8.17 1.21 10.41
N PRO A 140 -8.79 1.74 11.47
CA PRO A 140 -9.60 0.94 12.38
C PRO A 140 -10.78 0.25 11.69
N HIS A 141 -11.19 0.75 10.51
CA HIS A 141 -12.26 0.17 9.69
C HIS A 141 -11.72 -0.64 8.50
N CYS A 142 -10.45 -1.06 8.53
CA CYS A 142 -9.82 -1.81 7.45
C CYS A 142 -10.62 -3.05 7.07
N THR A 143 -11.04 -3.84 8.05
CA THR A 143 -11.81 -5.07 7.82
C THR A 143 -13.16 -4.79 7.17
N GLU A 144 -13.85 -3.73 7.59
CA GLU A 144 -15.13 -3.31 7.01
C GLU A 144 -14.96 -2.83 5.57
N LYS A 145 -13.89 -2.07 5.29
CA LYS A 145 -13.57 -1.61 3.94
C LYS A 145 -13.21 -2.76 3.01
N PHE A 146 -12.52 -3.77 3.52
CA PHE A 146 -12.26 -4.99 2.78
C PHE A 146 -13.56 -5.73 2.47
N ARG A 147 -14.44 -5.89 3.46
CA ARG A 147 -15.75 -6.53 3.24
C ARG A 147 -16.53 -5.81 2.17
N GLU A 148 -16.53 -4.49 2.19
CA GLU A 148 -17.20 -3.66 1.18
C GLU A 148 -16.61 -3.90 -0.21
N ALA A 149 -15.30 -4.00 -0.33
CA ALA A 149 -14.64 -4.30 -1.60
C ALA A 149 -15.05 -5.69 -2.13
N VAL A 150 -15.12 -6.69 -1.26
CA VAL A 150 -15.56 -8.04 -1.64
C VAL A 150 -17.03 -8.04 -2.06
N LEU A 151 -17.88 -7.33 -1.34
CA LEU A 151 -19.31 -7.22 -1.70
C LEU A 151 -19.48 -6.53 -3.04
N THR A 152 -18.74 -5.45 -3.30
CA THR A 152 -18.77 -4.76 -4.59
C THR A 152 -18.31 -5.69 -5.72
N PHE A 153 -17.27 -6.49 -5.47
CA PHE A 153 -16.83 -7.52 -6.40
C PHE A 153 -17.93 -8.57 -6.67
N LEU A 154 -18.57 -9.07 -5.62
CA LEU A 154 -19.66 -10.04 -5.75
C LEU A 154 -20.84 -9.47 -6.55
N GLU A 155 -21.23 -8.24 -6.27
CA GLU A 155 -22.29 -7.56 -7.03
C GLU A 155 -21.95 -7.47 -8.52
N ALA A 156 -20.74 -7.05 -8.83
CA ALA A 156 -20.27 -6.96 -10.22
C ALA A 156 -20.22 -8.33 -10.90
N ALA A 157 -19.68 -9.33 -10.20
CA ALA A 157 -19.53 -10.69 -10.73
C ALA A 157 -20.86 -11.41 -10.94
N THR A 158 -21.87 -11.11 -10.13
CA THR A 158 -23.18 -11.77 -10.19
C THR A 158 -24.18 -11.04 -11.08
N SER A 159 -23.88 -9.82 -11.50
CA SER A 159 -24.73 -9.04 -12.42
C SER A 159 -24.41 -9.27 -13.90
N VAL A 160 -23.43 -10.10 -14.20
CA VAL A 160 -22.98 -10.41 -15.57
C VAL A 160 -23.63 -11.69 -16.10
#